data_d3dee788ba967eae83abc02f38c61cef
#
_entry.id   d3dee788ba967eae83abc02f38c61cef
#
_cell.length_a   1.000
_cell.length_b   1.000
_cell.length_c   1.000
_cell.angle_alpha   90.00
_cell.angle_beta   90.00
_cell.angle_gamma   90.00
#
_symmetry.space_group_name_H-M   'P 1'
#
loop_
_entity.id
_entity.type
_entity.pdbx_description
1 polymer ?
#
loop_
_entity_poly.entity_id
_entity_poly.type
_entity_poly.pdbx_seq_one_letter_code
_entity_poly.pdbx_strand_id
1 'polypeptide(L)'
;MISTLRYGVRFVVAVAIATACLTSCIDEDLSECGENYTIDYTVRHVYQQTDVPTILERELTTDAERQLASQLLTPLNRVFATTVKELDLSFFGKPAGNLIRHEQHEINAAYAQYTVYLKKLDYRNLALANAIAEPLVDIKGAEELNSLMLCQTVADTIDSHTEGLFTSRLDMSIRDKSQSYHADLYMQNCASCLVLDPGDNKVMGVSGYVDDTATDFAVSDSTYHFARHTVVRSSLVSGGGLYGLYAATMPSADTPKTYNTRNSTTEKAAWRIGVVVRMADSYTKTTLYVPQPLKAGELRIIKCKINSRGEVVPNLQNVGASVELDWKPGGDHNIDL
;
A
#
# COMPACT_ATOMS: atom_id res chain seq x y z
N MET A 1 -70.12 -54.79 18.99
CA MET A 1 -68.88 -55.30 18.36
C MET A 1 -68.32 -54.41 17.27
N ILE A 2 -68.95 -53.26 16.95
CA ILE A 2 -68.49 -52.33 15.85
C ILE A 2 -67.72 -51.13 16.38
N SER A 3 -67.78 -50.79 17.67
CA SER A 3 -67.10 -49.59 18.23
C SER A 3 -65.59 -49.77 18.51
N THR A 4 -65.18 -51.02 18.86
CA THR A 4 -63.74 -51.31 19.15
C THR A 4 -62.87 -51.38 17.92
N LEU A 5 -63.43 -51.66 16.73
CA LEU A 5 -62.68 -51.68 15.47
C LEU A 5 -62.31 -50.27 14.96
N ARG A 6 -63.13 -49.28 15.29
CA ARG A 6 -62.87 -47.90 14.90
C ARG A 6 -61.73 -47.20 15.67
N TYR A 7 -61.50 -47.60 16.90
CA TYR A 7 -60.40 -47.08 17.73
C TYR A 7 -59.06 -47.71 17.36
N GLY A 8 -59.04 -49.03 17.05
CA GLY A 8 -57.81 -49.67 16.59
C GLY A 8 -57.25 -49.14 15.29
N VAL A 9 -58.12 -48.85 14.28
CA VAL A 9 -57.69 -48.32 13.01
C VAL A 9 -57.19 -46.90 13.16
N ARG A 10 -57.79 -46.03 13.99
CA ARG A 10 -57.33 -44.67 14.24
C ARG A 10 -55.99 -44.65 14.97
N PHE A 11 -55.68 -45.60 15.87
CA PHE A 11 -54.45 -45.70 16.58
C PHE A 11 -53.30 -46.19 15.67
N VAL A 12 -53.55 -47.13 14.80
CA VAL A 12 -52.55 -47.59 13.80
C VAL A 12 -52.22 -46.55 12.78
N VAL A 13 -53.21 -45.76 12.31
CA VAL A 13 -52.97 -44.66 11.36
C VAL A 13 -52.20 -43.52 12.04
N ALA A 14 -52.50 -43.20 13.30
CA ALA A 14 -51.78 -42.17 14.04
C ALA A 14 -50.31 -42.56 14.32
N VAL A 15 -50.03 -43.82 14.62
CA VAL A 15 -48.66 -44.34 14.81
C VAL A 15 -47.90 -44.40 13.48
N ALA A 16 -48.56 -44.75 12.36
CA ALA A 16 -47.94 -44.78 11.05
C ALA A 16 -47.58 -43.35 10.55
N ILE A 17 -48.42 -42.34 10.84
CA ILE A 17 -48.12 -40.94 10.51
C ILE A 17 -47.00 -40.40 11.40
N ALA A 18 -46.96 -40.75 12.70
CA ALA A 18 -45.89 -40.33 13.60
C ALA A 18 -44.51 -40.93 13.21
N THR A 19 -44.48 -42.20 12.75
CA THR A 19 -43.24 -42.81 12.23
C THR A 19 -42.81 -42.24 10.89
N ALA A 20 -43.72 -41.86 9.98
CA ALA A 20 -43.37 -41.21 8.72
C ALA A 20 -42.82 -39.79 8.90
N CYS A 21 -43.25 -39.07 9.95
CA CYS A 21 -42.70 -37.75 10.28
C CYS A 21 -41.32 -37.84 10.94
N LEU A 22 -40.91 -38.96 11.51
CA LEU A 22 -39.58 -39.13 12.10
C LEU A 22 -38.51 -39.62 11.10
N THR A 23 -38.92 -40.12 9.93
CA THR A 23 -37.99 -40.51 8.86
C THR A 23 -37.78 -39.44 7.79
N SER A 24 -38.53 -38.32 7.86
CA SER A 24 -38.46 -37.23 6.91
C SER A 24 -37.35 -36.17 7.21
N CYS A 25 -36.56 -36.35 8.26
CA CYS A 25 -35.54 -35.39 8.67
C CYS A 25 -34.11 -35.91 8.62
N ILE A 26 -33.81 -37.00 7.86
CA ILE A 26 -32.45 -37.57 7.87
C ILE A 26 -31.86 -37.76 6.45
N ASP A 27 -32.40 -37.07 5.45
CA ASP A 27 -31.72 -36.97 4.14
C ASP A 27 -31.31 -35.53 3.84
N GLU A 28 -30.93 -34.75 4.84
CA GLU A 28 -29.98 -33.68 4.58
C GLU A 28 -28.63 -34.38 4.39
N ASP A 29 -28.14 -34.32 3.17
CA ASP A 29 -26.80 -34.79 2.81
C ASP A 29 -25.78 -34.00 3.65
N LEU A 30 -25.47 -34.54 4.83
CA LEU A 30 -24.45 -33.99 5.74
C LEU A 30 -23.05 -34.11 5.16
N SER A 31 -22.89 -34.68 3.95
CA SER A 31 -21.59 -34.71 3.25
C SER A 31 -21.12 -33.32 2.84
N GLU A 32 -22.01 -32.33 2.71
CA GLU A 32 -21.65 -30.90 2.49
C GLU A 32 -21.41 -30.11 3.80
N CYS A 33 -21.80 -30.64 4.96
CA CYS A 33 -21.36 -30.13 6.24
C CYS A 33 -19.92 -30.55 6.52
N GLY A 34 -19.00 -30.15 5.63
CA GLY A 34 -17.58 -30.36 5.84
C GLY A 34 -17.18 -29.74 7.19
N GLU A 35 -16.57 -30.55 8.05
CA GLU A 35 -16.08 -30.09 9.33
C GLU A 35 -15.20 -28.86 9.15
N ASN A 36 -15.57 -27.76 9.82
CA ASN A 36 -14.71 -26.60 9.92
C ASN A 36 -13.70 -26.83 11.03
N TYR A 37 -12.44 -26.67 10.71
CA TYR A 37 -11.35 -26.77 11.67
C TYR A 37 -11.01 -25.39 12.21
N THR A 38 -10.70 -25.36 13.50
CA THR A 38 -10.23 -24.15 14.19
C THR A 38 -8.78 -23.88 13.78
N ILE A 39 -8.55 -22.69 13.25
CA ILE A 39 -7.23 -22.24 12.86
C ILE A 39 -6.83 -21.07 13.76
N ASP A 40 -5.77 -21.26 14.54
CA ASP A 40 -5.12 -20.17 15.26
C ASP A 40 -4.23 -19.40 14.29
N TYR A 41 -4.71 -18.26 13.85
CA TYR A 41 -4.04 -17.43 12.86
C TYR A 41 -3.40 -16.23 13.54
N THR A 42 -2.08 -16.14 13.48
CA THR A 42 -1.32 -15.04 14.06
C THR A 42 -0.73 -14.21 12.94
N VAL A 43 -1.02 -12.92 12.94
CA VAL A 43 -0.38 -11.95 12.07
C VAL A 43 0.77 -11.30 12.83
N ARG A 44 1.97 -11.42 12.31
CA ARG A 44 3.15 -10.71 12.80
C ARG A 44 3.35 -9.44 12.00
N HIS A 45 3.73 -8.38 12.72
CA HIS A 45 4.04 -7.13 12.06
C HIS A 45 5.39 -7.22 11.36
N VAL A 46 5.40 -6.66 10.19
CA VAL A 46 6.52 -6.17 9.37
C VAL A 46 7.86 -6.85 9.57
N TYR A 47 8.22 -7.65 8.60
CA TYR A 47 9.51 -8.36 8.56
C TYR A 47 10.73 -7.41 8.48
N GLN A 48 10.58 -6.24 7.86
CA GLN A 48 11.62 -5.22 7.76
C GLN A 48 11.04 -3.86 8.15
N GLN A 49 11.46 -3.37 9.30
CA GLN A 49 11.08 -2.06 9.80
C GLN A 49 12.04 -1.00 9.28
N THR A 50 11.50 0.03 8.63
CA THR A 50 12.26 1.22 8.28
C THR A 50 12.33 2.14 9.49
N ASP A 51 13.50 2.25 10.07
CA ASP A 51 13.77 3.13 11.21
C ASP A 51 14.00 4.56 10.72
N VAL A 52 12.89 5.29 10.60
CA VAL A 52 12.89 6.69 10.13
C VAL A 52 13.78 7.59 10.98
N PRO A 53 13.72 7.57 12.33
CA PRO A 53 14.64 8.36 13.17
C PRO A 53 16.11 8.15 12.83
N THR A 54 16.56 6.90 12.81
CA THR A 54 17.96 6.55 12.50
C THR A 54 18.36 6.99 11.10
N ILE A 55 17.47 6.86 10.09
CA ILE A 55 17.74 7.32 8.73
C ILE A 55 17.88 8.84 8.70
N LEU A 56 16.94 9.58 9.32
CA LEU A 56 17.00 11.03 9.37
C LEU A 56 18.27 11.54 10.10
N GLU A 57 18.64 10.94 11.22
CA GLU A 57 19.85 11.29 11.97
C GLU A 57 21.13 11.03 11.16
N ARG A 58 21.19 9.92 10.43
CA ARG A 58 22.33 9.58 9.59
C ARG A 58 22.48 10.49 8.40
N GLU A 59 21.38 10.81 7.75
CA GLU A 59 21.38 11.57 6.49
C GLU A 59 21.38 13.09 6.72
N LEU A 60 20.75 13.58 7.80
CA LEU A 60 20.55 15.01 8.08
C LEU A 60 21.41 15.43 9.30
N THR A 61 22.65 15.84 9.03
CA THR A 61 23.72 15.93 10.05
C THR A 61 24.00 17.35 10.54
N THR A 62 23.73 18.39 9.75
CA THR A 62 23.92 19.79 10.16
C THR A 62 22.79 20.27 11.07
N ASP A 63 22.98 21.36 11.81
CA ASP A 63 21.95 21.91 12.70
C ASP A 63 20.67 22.35 11.93
N ALA A 64 20.83 22.92 10.74
CA ALA A 64 19.72 23.25 9.84
C ALA A 64 18.97 21.99 9.40
N GLU A 65 19.69 20.94 8.99
CA GLU A 65 19.12 19.69 8.58
C GLU A 65 18.41 18.97 9.74
N ARG A 66 18.94 19.02 10.97
CA ARG A 66 18.28 18.43 12.16
C ARG A 66 16.96 19.12 12.48
N GLN A 67 16.87 20.46 12.29
CA GLN A 67 15.61 21.18 12.42
C GLN A 67 14.60 20.74 11.36
N LEU A 68 15.03 20.53 10.11
CA LEU A 68 14.17 19.96 9.06
C LEU A 68 13.76 18.52 9.39
N ALA A 69 14.70 17.69 9.88
CA ALA A 69 14.43 16.30 10.28
C ALA A 69 13.30 16.20 11.32
N SER A 70 13.25 17.13 12.28
CA SER A 70 12.16 17.17 13.27
C SER A 70 10.77 17.39 12.66
N GLN A 71 10.69 18.13 11.54
CA GLN A 71 9.43 18.35 10.82
C GLN A 71 9.05 17.15 9.94
N LEU A 72 10.04 16.42 9.42
CA LEU A 72 9.84 15.22 8.60
C LEU A 72 9.47 13.99 9.43
N LEU A 73 9.89 13.94 10.70
CA LEU A 73 9.78 12.76 11.55
C LEU A 73 8.33 12.28 11.69
N THR A 74 7.40 13.19 12.03
CA THR A 74 5.99 12.81 12.28
C THR A 74 5.31 12.25 11.04
N PRO A 75 5.29 12.92 9.88
CA PRO A 75 4.61 12.40 8.70
C PRO A 75 5.26 11.13 8.15
N LEU A 76 6.60 11.03 8.14
CA LEU A 76 7.28 9.84 7.66
C LEU A 76 7.09 8.66 8.63
N ASN A 77 7.16 8.89 9.95
CA ASN A 77 6.85 7.83 10.91
C ASN A 77 5.43 7.29 10.77
N ARG A 78 4.47 8.11 10.34
CA ARG A 78 3.11 7.63 10.10
C ARG A 78 3.07 6.62 8.93
N VAL A 79 3.76 6.91 7.83
CA VAL A 79 3.86 6.01 6.67
C VAL A 79 4.62 4.73 7.02
N PHE A 80 5.74 4.86 7.76
CA PHE A 80 6.59 3.71 8.12
C PHE A 80 6.23 3.12 9.49
N ALA A 81 5.11 3.53 10.07
CA ALA A 81 4.63 2.98 11.33
C ALA A 81 4.40 1.47 11.20
N THR A 82 4.85 0.74 12.19
CA THR A 82 4.57 -0.70 12.31
C THR A 82 3.17 -1.00 12.80
N THR A 83 2.38 0.04 13.09
CA THR A 83 1.02 -0.10 13.61
C THR A 83 0.06 -0.33 12.46
N VAL A 84 -0.46 -1.53 12.39
CA VAL A 84 -1.56 -1.88 11.49
C VAL A 84 -2.87 -1.50 12.18
N LYS A 85 -3.75 -0.80 11.47
CA LYS A 85 -5.05 -0.34 11.99
C LYS A 85 -6.18 -1.30 11.64
N GLU A 86 -6.10 -1.87 10.45
CA GLU A 86 -7.06 -2.88 9.98
C GLU A 86 -6.35 -3.96 9.17
N LEU A 87 -6.98 -5.11 9.11
CA LEU A 87 -6.51 -6.29 8.40
C LEU A 87 -7.67 -6.90 7.60
N ASP A 88 -7.42 -7.10 6.33
CA ASP A 88 -8.31 -7.79 5.40
C ASP A 88 -7.69 -9.17 5.08
N LEU A 89 -8.41 -10.24 5.38
CA LEU A 89 -7.96 -11.63 5.20
C LEU A 89 -8.83 -12.33 4.16
N SER A 90 -8.24 -12.73 3.07
CA SER A 90 -8.89 -13.50 2.01
C SER A 90 -8.28 -14.89 1.90
N PHE A 91 -9.13 -15.93 1.95
CA PHE A 91 -8.75 -17.33 1.85
C PHE A 91 -9.30 -17.93 0.56
N PHE A 92 -8.40 -18.21 -0.37
CA PHE A 92 -8.73 -18.75 -1.69
C PHE A 92 -8.45 -20.24 -1.75
N GLY A 93 -9.43 -21.03 -2.20
CA GLY A 93 -9.30 -22.48 -2.34
C GLY A 93 -8.39 -22.88 -3.51
N LYS A 94 -7.47 -23.81 -3.30
CA LYS A 94 -6.64 -24.38 -4.35
C LYS A 94 -7.24 -25.67 -4.89
N PRO A 95 -7.10 -25.97 -6.21
CA PRO A 95 -6.40 -25.18 -7.24
C PRO A 95 -7.28 -24.10 -7.90
N ALA A 96 -8.58 -24.04 -7.62
CA ALA A 96 -9.54 -23.22 -8.36
C ALA A 96 -9.30 -21.71 -8.21
N GLY A 97 -8.77 -21.26 -7.08
CA GLY A 97 -8.47 -19.84 -6.83
C GLY A 97 -9.69 -18.98 -6.49
N ASN A 98 -10.85 -19.59 -6.25
CA ASN A 98 -12.06 -18.88 -5.82
C ASN A 98 -11.98 -18.50 -4.34
N LEU A 99 -12.59 -17.38 -3.98
CA LEU A 99 -12.70 -16.93 -2.61
C LEU A 99 -13.61 -17.91 -1.83
N ILE A 100 -13.08 -18.46 -0.74
CA ILE A 100 -13.82 -19.35 0.17
C ILE A 100 -14.27 -18.62 1.42
N ARG A 101 -13.41 -17.74 1.94
CA ARG A 101 -13.68 -16.96 3.14
C ARG A 101 -12.98 -15.61 3.08
N HIS A 102 -13.67 -14.59 3.57
CA HIS A 102 -13.16 -13.24 3.72
C HIS A 102 -13.50 -12.72 5.12
N GLU A 103 -12.54 -12.08 5.76
CA GLU A 103 -12.69 -11.48 7.09
C GLU A 103 -11.98 -10.14 7.15
N GLN A 104 -12.60 -9.17 7.83
CA GLN A 104 -12.00 -7.88 8.13
C GLN A 104 -11.94 -7.68 9.63
N HIS A 105 -10.79 -7.20 10.11
CA HIS A 105 -10.54 -7.00 11.53
C HIS A 105 -9.93 -5.62 11.77
N GLU A 106 -10.46 -4.90 12.75
CA GLU A 106 -9.80 -3.72 13.31
C GLU A 106 -8.70 -4.17 14.27
N ILE A 107 -7.52 -3.59 14.19
CA ILE A 107 -6.36 -3.95 15.01
C ILE A 107 -6.01 -2.81 15.95
N ASN A 108 -5.96 -3.12 17.25
CA ASN A 108 -5.57 -2.19 18.30
C ASN A 108 -4.27 -2.58 19.02
N ALA A 109 -3.56 -3.62 18.54
CA ALA A 109 -2.38 -4.19 19.19
C ALA A 109 -1.21 -4.39 18.20
N ALA A 110 0.00 -4.51 18.75
CA ALA A 110 1.21 -4.71 17.95
C ALA A 110 1.31 -6.05 17.21
N TYR A 111 0.54 -7.04 17.59
CA TYR A 111 0.27 -8.25 16.81
C TYR A 111 -1.16 -8.73 17.12
N ALA A 112 -1.76 -9.39 16.16
CA ALA A 112 -3.12 -9.84 16.28
C ALA A 112 -3.18 -11.36 16.12
N GLN A 113 -3.93 -12.00 17.00
CA GLN A 113 -4.24 -13.41 16.92
C GLN A 113 -5.74 -13.56 16.67
N TYR A 114 -6.09 -14.33 15.65
CA TYR A 114 -7.45 -14.58 15.24
C TYR A 114 -7.72 -16.07 15.24
N THR A 115 -8.97 -16.43 15.49
CA THR A 115 -9.47 -17.78 15.30
C THR A 115 -10.31 -17.78 14.03
N VAL A 116 -9.84 -18.48 13.01
CA VAL A 116 -10.52 -18.64 11.72
C VAL A 116 -11.03 -20.06 11.58
N TYR A 117 -12.25 -20.21 11.05
CA TYR A 117 -12.85 -21.52 10.82
C TYR A 117 -12.80 -21.85 9.33
N LEU A 118 -12.00 -22.86 8.95
CA LEU A 118 -11.78 -23.26 7.57
C LEU A 118 -12.09 -24.75 7.36
N LYS A 119 -12.65 -25.09 6.21
CA LYS A 119 -12.86 -26.48 5.78
C LYS A 119 -11.53 -27.16 5.45
N LYS A 120 -11.52 -28.50 5.41
CA LYS A 120 -10.39 -29.31 4.97
C LYS A 120 -10.10 -29.06 3.49
N LEU A 121 -9.11 -28.22 3.20
CA LEU A 121 -8.71 -27.82 1.85
C LEU A 121 -7.30 -27.24 1.88
N ASP A 122 -6.67 -27.14 0.73
CA ASP A 122 -5.49 -26.32 0.53
C ASP A 122 -5.89 -24.88 0.15
N TYR A 123 -5.29 -23.89 0.83
CA TYR A 123 -5.62 -22.49 0.62
C TYR A 123 -4.39 -21.69 0.24
N ARG A 124 -4.63 -20.62 -0.51
CA ARG A 124 -3.77 -19.44 -0.55
C ARG A 124 -4.46 -18.35 0.26
N ASN A 125 -3.85 -17.97 1.37
CA ASN A 125 -4.28 -16.79 2.12
C ASN A 125 -3.53 -15.56 1.62
N LEU A 126 -4.26 -14.49 1.36
CA LEU A 126 -3.75 -13.16 1.10
C LEU A 126 -4.24 -12.24 2.21
N ALA A 127 -3.31 -11.53 2.84
CA ALA A 127 -3.62 -10.53 3.86
C ALA A 127 -3.22 -9.14 3.36
N LEU A 128 -4.12 -8.18 3.54
CA LEU A 128 -3.89 -6.76 3.26
C LEU A 128 -4.03 -6.00 4.58
N ALA A 129 -3.16 -5.03 4.82
CA ALA A 129 -3.27 -4.21 6.01
C ALA A 129 -3.13 -2.72 5.67
N ASN A 130 -3.94 -1.89 6.33
CA ASN A 130 -4.10 -0.45 6.11
C ASN A 130 -4.56 -0.06 4.69
N ALA A 131 -5.06 -0.99 3.88
CA ALA A 131 -5.52 -0.69 2.53
C ALA A 131 -6.84 0.10 2.54
N ILE A 132 -7.69 -0.09 3.54
CA ILE A 132 -8.93 0.68 3.74
C ILE A 132 -8.62 2.02 4.41
N ALA A 133 -7.61 2.06 5.30
CA ALA A 133 -7.20 3.29 5.99
C ALA A 133 -6.46 4.27 5.07
N GLU A 134 -5.90 3.81 3.94
CA GLU A 134 -5.25 4.67 2.94
C GLU A 134 -6.25 5.07 1.84
N PRO A 135 -6.74 6.33 1.85
CA PRO A 135 -7.84 6.77 0.97
C PRO A 135 -7.45 6.84 -0.51
N LEU A 136 -6.15 6.74 -0.83
CA LEU A 136 -5.62 6.81 -2.19
C LEU A 136 -5.44 5.43 -2.83
N VAL A 137 -5.88 4.36 -2.15
CA VAL A 137 -5.74 2.99 -2.64
C VAL A 137 -7.07 2.25 -2.54
N ASP A 138 -7.45 1.60 -3.63
CA ASP A 138 -8.62 0.73 -3.73
C ASP A 138 -8.20 -0.75 -3.78
N ILE A 139 -8.97 -1.62 -3.14
CA ILE A 139 -8.87 -3.08 -3.29
C ILE A 139 -9.78 -3.49 -4.46
N LYS A 140 -9.22 -4.17 -5.46
CA LYS A 140 -9.96 -4.67 -6.63
C LYS A 140 -9.77 -6.17 -6.82
N GLY A 141 -10.75 -6.81 -7.45
CA GLY A 141 -10.70 -8.22 -7.82
C GLY A 141 -10.66 -9.20 -6.65
N ALA A 142 -11.27 -8.84 -5.51
CA ALA A 142 -11.19 -9.62 -4.25
C ALA A 142 -11.86 -11.02 -4.32
N GLU A 143 -12.66 -11.30 -5.36
CA GLU A 143 -13.38 -12.57 -5.51
C GLU A 143 -12.49 -13.71 -6.05
N GLU A 144 -11.37 -13.39 -6.68
CA GLU A 144 -10.47 -14.35 -7.32
C GLU A 144 -9.01 -14.11 -6.96
N LEU A 145 -8.29 -15.19 -6.65
CA LEU A 145 -6.89 -15.16 -6.22
C LEU A 145 -5.99 -14.31 -7.10
N ASN A 146 -6.06 -14.52 -8.42
CA ASN A 146 -5.16 -13.87 -9.38
C ASN A 146 -5.61 -12.44 -9.77
N SER A 147 -6.78 -12.03 -9.32
CA SER A 147 -7.36 -10.72 -9.64
C SER A 147 -7.23 -9.71 -8.49
N LEU A 148 -6.81 -10.15 -7.29
CA LEU A 148 -6.69 -9.28 -6.12
C LEU A 148 -5.53 -8.31 -6.29
N MET A 149 -5.87 -7.03 -6.34
CA MET A 149 -4.95 -5.93 -6.55
C MET A 149 -5.17 -4.78 -5.57
N LEU A 150 -4.09 -4.14 -5.15
CA LEU A 150 -4.08 -2.79 -4.60
C LEU A 150 -3.89 -1.81 -5.76
N CYS A 151 -4.85 -0.93 -6.00
CA CYS A 151 -4.82 0.01 -7.10
C CYS A 151 -4.79 1.44 -6.56
N GLN A 152 -3.85 2.26 -6.97
CA GLN A 152 -3.91 3.69 -6.68
C GLN A 152 -5.13 4.32 -7.35
N THR A 153 -5.68 5.34 -6.71
CA THR A 153 -6.78 6.15 -7.26
C THR A 153 -6.47 6.60 -8.68
N VAL A 154 -7.47 6.50 -9.56
CA VAL A 154 -7.32 6.85 -10.98
C VAL A 154 -7.38 8.37 -11.11
N ALA A 155 -6.21 9.01 -11.20
CA ALA A 155 -6.06 10.44 -11.45
C ALA A 155 -4.68 10.70 -12.07
N ASP A 156 -4.54 11.81 -12.79
CA ASP A 156 -3.23 12.25 -13.31
C ASP A 156 -2.30 12.68 -12.19
N THR A 157 -2.87 13.18 -11.09
CA THR A 157 -2.15 13.60 -9.89
C THR A 157 -2.89 13.12 -8.65
N ILE A 158 -2.16 12.50 -7.74
CA ILE A 158 -2.65 12.12 -6.40
C ILE A 158 -1.77 12.76 -5.33
N ASP A 159 -2.28 12.83 -4.10
CA ASP A 159 -1.46 13.25 -2.96
C ASP A 159 -0.54 12.12 -2.48
N SER A 160 0.41 12.45 -1.61
CA SER A 160 1.27 11.48 -0.94
C SER A 160 0.44 10.53 -0.07
N HIS A 161 0.74 9.23 -0.09
CA HIS A 161 0.17 8.26 0.85
C HIS A 161 0.42 8.71 2.29
N THR A 162 -0.52 8.43 3.16
CA THR A 162 -0.45 8.81 4.58
C THR A 162 -0.27 7.62 5.52
N GLU A 163 -0.55 6.42 5.06
CA GLU A 163 -0.46 5.18 5.83
C GLU A 163 0.49 4.17 5.16
N GLY A 164 1.13 3.34 5.99
CA GLY A 164 1.90 2.20 5.50
C GLY A 164 0.99 1.09 5.01
N LEU A 165 1.17 0.67 3.78
CA LEU A 165 0.45 -0.45 3.16
C LEU A 165 1.25 -1.74 3.34
N PHE A 166 0.59 -2.81 3.78
CA PHE A 166 1.27 -4.08 3.98
C PHE A 166 0.47 -5.23 3.36
N THR A 167 1.20 -6.24 2.90
CA THR A 167 0.59 -7.48 2.40
C THR A 167 1.31 -8.70 2.94
N SER A 168 0.59 -9.82 2.98
CA SER A 168 1.17 -11.13 3.22
C SER A 168 0.56 -12.15 2.28
N ARG A 169 1.33 -13.18 1.97
CA ARG A 169 0.91 -14.31 1.16
C ARG A 169 1.35 -15.60 1.83
N LEU A 170 0.40 -16.45 2.18
CA LEU A 170 0.63 -17.69 2.90
C LEU A 170 -0.08 -18.87 2.25
N ASP A 171 0.64 -19.96 2.01
CA ASP A 171 0.05 -21.25 1.65
C ASP A 171 -0.33 -22.02 2.92
N MET A 172 -1.56 -22.47 2.96
CA MET A 172 -2.12 -23.19 4.10
C MET A 172 -2.69 -24.52 3.63
N SER A 173 -2.53 -25.55 4.46
CA SER A 173 -3.03 -26.90 4.18
C SER A 173 -3.82 -27.38 5.38
N ILE A 174 -5.15 -27.23 5.33
CA ILE A 174 -6.04 -27.60 6.42
C ILE A 174 -6.35 -29.08 6.35
N ARG A 175 -6.11 -29.80 7.47
CA ARG A 175 -6.29 -31.24 7.62
C ARG A 175 -7.24 -31.54 8.78
N ASP A 176 -7.24 -32.78 9.28
CA ASP A 176 -8.20 -33.32 10.23
C ASP A 176 -7.95 -32.88 11.69
N LYS A 177 -7.40 -31.70 11.93
CA LYS A 177 -7.13 -31.15 13.26
C LYS A 177 -6.94 -29.63 13.24
N SER A 178 -7.12 -29.01 14.40
CA SER A 178 -6.76 -27.60 14.59
C SER A 178 -5.26 -27.37 14.32
N GLN A 179 -4.94 -26.26 13.70
CA GLN A 179 -3.60 -25.88 13.25
C GLN A 179 -3.33 -24.42 13.56
N SER A 180 -2.06 -24.07 13.64
CA SER A 180 -1.61 -22.68 13.83
C SER A 180 -0.81 -22.22 12.61
N TYR A 181 -1.07 -21.01 12.16
CA TYR A 181 -0.36 -20.36 11.05
C TYR A 181 0.09 -18.97 11.43
N HIS A 182 1.21 -18.54 10.86
CA HIS A 182 1.77 -17.22 11.04
C HIS A 182 1.93 -16.53 9.69
N ALA A 183 1.44 -15.30 9.58
CA ALA A 183 1.61 -14.46 8.41
C ALA A 183 2.47 -13.25 8.77
N ASP A 184 3.58 -13.08 8.05
CA ASP A 184 4.41 -11.88 8.15
C ASP A 184 3.93 -10.85 7.12
N LEU A 185 3.74 -9.62 7.56
CA LEU A 185 3.34 -8.51 6.71
C LEU A 185 4.56 -7.80 6.15
N TYR A 186 4.56 -7.55 4.85
CA TYR A 186 5.61 -6.84 4.12
C TYR A 186 5.07 -5.51 3.61
N MET A 187 5.83 -4.44 3.83
CA MET A 187 5.48 -3.11 3.37
C MET A 187 5.46 -3.05 1.84
N GLN A 188 4.46 -2.38 1.29
CA GLN A 188 4.25 -2.27 -0.15
C GLN A 188 4.47 -0.86 -0.71
N ASN A 189 4.48 0.16 0.13
CA ASN A 189 4.84 1.51 -0.28
C ASN A 189 6.26 1.89 0.18
N CYS A 190 6.73 3.01 -0.30
CA CYS A 190 8.03 3.61 -0.04
C CYS A 190 7.87 5.12 0.11
N ALA A 191 8.93 5.83 0.42
CA ALA A 191 8.93 7.28 0.42
C ALA A 191 10.25 7.88 -0.09
N SER A 192 10.15 9.06 -0.68
CA SER A 192 11.27 9.91 -0.99
C SER A 192 11.15 11.24 -0.24
N CYS A 193 12.30 11.81 0.10
CA CYS A 193 12.40 13.14 0.66
C CYS A 193 13.49 13.92 -0.07
N LEU A 194 13.12 15.04 -0.68
CA LEU A 194 14.06 15.96 -1.29
C LEU A 194 14.32 17.11 -0.33
N VAL A 195 15.56 17.26 0.09
CA VAL A 195 16.03 18.35 0.94
C VAL A 195 16.63 19.44 0.05
N LEU A 196 16.05 20.63 0.12
CA LEU A 196 16.42 21.76 -0.72
C LEU A 196 17.07 22.86 0.15
N ASP A 197 18.32 23.17 -0.16
CA ASP A 197 19.07 24.27 0.46
C ASP A 197 19.00 25.50 -0.47
N PRO A 198 18.27 26.56 -0.09
CA PRO A 198 18.21 27.78 -0.87
C PRO A 198 19.47 28.65 -0.75
N GLY A 199 20.36 28.37 0.23
CA GLY A 199 21.47 29.25 0.56
C GLY A 199 20.98 30.67 0.85
N ASP A 200 21.63 31.67 0.23
CA ASP A 200 21.24 33.07 0.36
C ASP A 200 20.14 33.52 -0.65
N ASN A 201 19.62 32.61 -1.47
CA ASN A 201 18.65 32.93 -2.49
C ASN A 201 17.25 33.16 -1.89
N LYS A 202 16.55 34.20 -2.36
CA LYS A 202 15.18 34.53 -1.94
C LYS A 202 14.19 33.65 -2.69
N VAL A 203 13.92 32.48 -2.12
CA VAL A 203 12.91 31.56 -2.61
C VAL A 203 11.55 31.93 -2.02
N MET A 204 10.57 32.16 -2.89
CA MET A 204 9.19 32.52 -2.50
C MET A 204 8.30 31.31 -2.26
N GLY A 205 8.67 30.14 -2.78
CA GLY A 205 7.96 28.89 -2.59
C GLY A 205 8.57 27.75 -3.38
N VAL A 206 8.30 26.54 -2.93
CA VAL A 206 8.68 25.30 -3.62
C VAL A 206 7.52 24.35 -3.62
N SER A 207 7.36 23.61 -4.71
CA SER A 207 6.43 22.48 -4.82
C SER A 207 7.09 21.37 -5.62
N GLY A 208 6.58 20.16 -5.53
CA GLY A 208 7.16 19.04 -6.27
C GLY A 208 6.23 17.85 -6.37
N TYR A 209 6.66 16.89 -7.17
CA TYR A 209 5.97 15.62 -7.36
C TYR A 209 6.97 14.50 -7.67
N VAL A 210 6.56 13.28 -7.41
CA VAL A 210 7.28 12.05 -7.79
C VAL A 210 6.55 11.40 -8.96
N ASP A 211 7.31 10.87 -9.91
CA ASP A 211 6.82 10.30 -11.16
C ASP A 211 7.50 8.95 -11.45
N ASP A 212 6.92 8.15 -12.34
CA ASP A 212 7.38 6.81 -12.74
C ASP A 212 7.36 5.78 -11.59
N THR A 213 6.40 5.89 -10.69
CA THR A 213 6.12 4.87 -9.68
C THR A 213 4.99 3.94 -10.13
N ALA A 214 4.87 2.77 -9.50
CA ALA A 214 3.81 1.83 -9.80
C ALA A 214 2.43 2.41 -9.47
N THR A 215 1.43 2.05 -10.24
CA THR A 215 0.04 2.44 -10.02
C THR A 215 -0.80 1.33 -9.42
N ASP A 216 -0.36 0.10 -9.53
CA ASP A 216 -1.10 -1.07 -9.07
C ASP A 216 -0.12 -2.13 -8.56
N PHE A 217 -0.59 -2.97 -7.63
CA PHE A 217 0.17 -4.08 -7.06
C PHE A 217 -0.70 -5.34 -7.04
N ALA A 218 -0.28 -6.38 -7.76
CA ALA A 218 -0.91 -7.70 -7.73
C ALA A 218 -0.46 -8.47 -6.50
N VAL A 219 -1.40 -8.75 -5.58
CA VAL A 219 -1.09 -9.32 -4.27
C VAL A 219 -0.70 -10.79 -4.37
N SER A 220 -1.31 -11.53 -5.32
CA SER A 220 -1.12 -12.97 -5.48
C SER A 220 0.29 -13.39 -5.88
N ASP A 221 0.99 -12.56 -6.66
CA ASP A 221 2.34 -12.81 -7.17
C ASP A 221 3.37 -11.78 -6.72
N SER A 222 2.93 -10.76 -5.97
CA SER A 222 3.76 -9.65 -5.47
C SER A 222 4.41 -8.83 -6.59
N THR A 223 3.64 -8.53 -7.64
CA THR A 223 4.13 -7.81 -8.82
C THR A 223 3.58 -6.38 -8.88
N TYR A 224 4.46 -5.40 -9.09
CA TYR A 224 4.08 -4.01 -9.33
C TYR A 224 3.78 -3.76 -10.82
N HIS A 225 2.68 -3.02 -11.08
CA HIS A 225 2.25 -2.67 -12.42
C HIS A 225 2.36 -1.15 -12.64
N PHE A 226 2.82 -0.77 -13.84
CA PHE A 226 3.03 0.59 -14.29
C PHE A 226 2.09 0.91 -15.46
N ALA A 227 0.81 0.55 -15.30
CA ALA A 227 -0.17 0.58 -16.39
C ALA A 227 -0.63 1.99 -16.74
N ARG A 228 -0.50 2.94 -15.81
CA ARG A 228 -0.98 4.32 -15.96
C ARG A 228 0.15 5.29 -15.65
N HIS A 229 0.03 6.50 -16.14
CA HIS A 229 0.85 7.62 -15.70
C HIS A 229 0.08 8.37 -14.60
N THR A 230 0.65 8.39 -13.41
CA THR A 230 0.12 9.13 -12.27
C THR A 230 1.31 9.75 -11.55
N VAL A 231 1.26 11.05 -11.27
CA VAL A 231 2.26 11.71 -10.45
C VAL A 231 1.77 11.83 -9.01
N VAL A 232 2.69 11.71 -8.07
CA VAL A 232 2.41 11.83 -6.64
C VAL A 232 2.91 13.18 -6.15
N ARG A 233 1.99 14.06 -5.72
CA ARG A 233 2.32 15.38 -5.19
C ARG A 233 3.13 15.24 -3.91
N SER A 234 4.25 15.95 -3.82
CA SER A 234 5.04 16.01 -2.61
C SER A 234 4.46 16.99 -1.61
N SER A 235 4.44 16.59 -0.35
CA SER A 235 4.11 17.47 0.77
C SER A 235 5.33 18.30 1.16
N LEU A 236 5.12 19.58 1.50
CA LEU A 236 6.16 20.51 1.87
C LEU A 236 6.24 20.66 3.40
N VAL A 237 7.45 20.57 3.92
CA VAL A 237 7.82 21.02 5.27
C VAL A 237 9.02 21.95 5.21
N SER A 238 9.26 22.74 6.25
CA SER A 238 10.43 23.62 6.32
C SER A 238 11.00 23.64 7.75
N GLY A 239 12.32 23.79 7.85
CA GLY A 239 13.04 23.86 9.12
C GLY A 239 14.48 24.25 8.89
N GLY A 240 15.08 25.06 9.77
CA GLY A 240 16.48 25.46 9.67
C GLY A 240 16.83 26.28 8.41
N GLY A 241 15.87 26.93 7.78
CA GLY A 241 16.07 27.62 6.49
C GLY A 241 16.06 26.70 5.27
N LEU A 242 15.83 25.39 5.45
CA LEU A 242 15.73 24.40 4.39
C LEU A 242 14.26 24.06 4.09
N TYR A 243 14.03 23.53 2.89
CA TYR A 243 12.74 22.95 2.49
C TYR A 243 12.86 21.44 2.35
N GLY A 244 11.85 20.70 2.81
CA GLY A 244 11.70 19.28 2.60
C GLY A 244 10.45 18.98 1.77
N LEU A 245 10.62 18.41 0.59
CA LEU A 245 9.54 17.87 -0.22
C LEU A 245 9.54 16.35 -0.06
N TYR A 246 8.50 15.79 0.59
CA TYR A 246 8.40 14.35 0.76
C TYR A 246 7.15 13.80 0.07
N ALA A 247 7.27 12.59 -0.45
CA ALA A 247 6.16 11.85 -1.03
C ALA A 247 6.30 10.36 -0.69
N ALA A 248 5.21 9.77 -0.21
CA ALA A 248 5.07 8.33 -0.07
C ALA A 248 4.19 7.80 -1.20
N THR A 249 4.57 6.68 -1.79
CA THR A 249 3.96 6.11 -2.99
C THR A 249 4.26 4.61 -3.10
N MET A 250 3.78 3.96 -4.13
CA MET A 250 4.25 2.63 -4.52
C MET A 250 5.66 2.71 -5.12
N PRO A 251 6.44 1.60 -5.13
CA PRO A 251 7.81 1.56 -5.66
C PRO A 251 7.94 1.94 -7.13
N SER A 252 9.17 2.28 -7.52
CA SER A 252 9.54 2.46 -8.93
C SER A 252 9.86 1.13 -9.61
N ALA A 253 10.01 1.16 -10.93
CA ALA A 253 10.55 0.02 -11.67
C ALA A 253 12.01 -0.26 -11.27
N ASP A 254 12.39 -1.56 -11.26
CA ASP A 254 13.76 -1.97 -10.97
C ASP A 254 14.75 -1.58 -12.08
N THR A 255 14.27 -1.47 -13.31
CA THR A 255 15.12 -1.15 -14.47
C THR A 255 14.92 0.30 -14.88
N PRO A 256 16.00 1.13 -14.89
CA PRO A 256 15.92 2.51 -15.35
C PRO A 256 15.53 2.61 -16.83
N LYS A 257 14.65 3.54 -17.12
CA LYS A 257 14.28 3.94 -18.50
C LYS A 257 15.20 5.06 -18.98
N THR A 258 15.28 5.23 -20.30
CA THR A 258 16.01 6.35 -20.93
C THR A 258 15.04 7.46 -21.29
N TYR A 259 15.36 8.68 -20.89
CA TYR A 259 14.57 9.88 -21.13
C TYR A 259 15.36 10.87 -22.01
N ASN A 260 14.71 11.43 -23.01
CA ASN A 260 15.27 12.54 -23.78
C ASN A 260 14.97 13.83 -23.01
N THR A 261 16.00 14.57 -22.66
CA THR A 261 15.86 15.90 -22.06
C THR A 261 15.65 16.98 -23.13
N ARG A 262 15.14 18.13 -22.73
CA ARG A 262 14.99 19.26 -23.67
C ARG A 262 16.31 19.75 -24.25
N ASN A 263 17.43 19.53 -23.58
CA ASN A 263 18.77 19.92 -24.02
C ASN A 263 19.41 18.88 -24.97
N SER A 264 18.62 18.00 -25.56
CA SER A 264 19.08 16.89 -26.44
C SER A 264 20.09 15.94 -25.80
N THR A 265 20.17 15.92 -24.47
CA THR A 265 20.88 14.90 -23.72
C THR A 265 19.93 13.75 -23.32
N THR A 266 20.49 12.61 -22.96
CA THR A 266 19.72 11.48 -22.48
C THR A 266 20.06 11.21 -21.02
N GLU A 267 19.03 11.02 -20.20
CA GLU A 267 19.17 10.65 -18.80
C GLU A 267 18.54 9.27 -18.54
N LYS A 268 19.11 8.52 -17.61
CA LYS A 268 18.54 7.23 -17.16
C LYS A 268 17.92 7.39 -15.79
N ALA A 269 16.67 6.96 -15.64
CA ALA A 269 16.01 7.01 -14.35
C ALA A 269 15.09 5.81 -14.16
N ALA A 270 15.04 5.27 -12.94
CA ALA A 270 14.00 4.37 -12.50
C ALA A 270 12.74 5.15 -12.10
N TRP A 271 12.92 6.36 -11.58
CA TRP A 271 11.86 7.31 -11.22
C TRP A 271 12.38 8.74 -11.31
N ARG A 272 11.48 9.70 -11.27
CA ARG A 272 11.80 11.13 -11.43
C ARG A 272 11.16 11.95 -10.31
N ILE A 273 11.78 13.12 -10.03
CA ILE A 273 11.21 14.14 -9.15
C ILE A 273 11.12 15.44 -9.95
N GLY A 274 9.91 15.96 -10.10
CA GLY A 274 9.70 17.30 -10.60
C GLY A 274 9.68 18.29 -9.44
N VAL A 275 10.41 19.41 -9.58
CA VAL A 275 10.44 20.47 -8.58
C VAL A 275 10.19 21.80 -9.27
N VAL A 276 9.28 22.58 -8.72
CA VAL A 276 9.02 23.95 -9.15
C VAL A 276 9.48 24.90 -8.04
N VAL A 277 10.40 25.78 -8.37
CA VAL A 277 10.90 26.82 -7.48
C VAL A 277 10.36 28.17 -7.95
N ARG A 278 9.68 28.87 -7.06
CA ARG A 278 9.21 30.24 -7.27
C ARG A 278 10.23 31.21 -6.69
N MET A 279 10.81 32.05 -7.56
CA MET A 279 11.58 33.22 -7.17
C MET A 279 10.69 34.48 -7.23
N ALA A 280 11.25 35.67 -6.93
CA ALA A 280 10.46 36.90 -6.95
C ALA A 280 9.81 37.18 -8.33
N ASP A 281 10.56 36.93 -9.40
CA ASP A 281 10.17 37.32 -10.76
C ASP A 281 10.15 36.14 -11.75
N SER A 282 10.33 34.90 -11.29
CA SER A 282 10.44 33.72 -12.17
C SER A 282 10.00 32.44 -11.50
N TYR A 283 9.62 31.49 -12.35
CA TYR A 283 9.41 30.08 -11.97
C TYR A 283 10.43 29.22 -12.70
N THR A 284 11.04 28.30 -11.99
CA THR A 284 11.98 27.34 -12.57
C THR A 284 11.49 25.93 -12.26
N LYS A 285 11.25 25.13 -13.28
CA LYS A 285 10.96 23.72 -13.15
C LYS A 285 12.23 22.92 -13.40
N THR A 286 12.63 22.10 -12.44
CA THR A 286 13.73 21.15 -12.57
C THR A 286 13.19 19.75 -12.45
N THR A 287 13.57 18.84 -13.37
CA THR A 287 13.31 17.41 -13.27
C THR A 287 14.60 16.70 -12.88
N LEU A 288 14.57 16.00 -11.78
CA LEU A 288 15.65 15.14 -11.30
C LEU A 288 15.41 13.69 -11.78
N TYR A 289 16.43 13.07 -12.34
CA TYR A 289 16.43 11.71 -12.86
C TYR A 289 17.18 10.79 -11.89
N VAL A 290 16.48 9.90 -11.22
CA VAL A 290 17.06 9.01 -10.18
C VAL A 290 17.21 7.60 -10.75
N PRO A 291 18.43 7.15 -11.05
CA PRO A 291 18.65 5.85 -11.68
C PRO A 291 18.50 4.68 -10.73
N GLN A 292 18.69 4.88 -9.41
CA GLN A 292 18.51 3.82 -8.43
C GLN A 292 17.01 3.61 -8.16
N PRO A 293 16.51 2.37 -8.25
CA PRO A 293 15.11 2.06 -7.92
C PRO A 293 14.73 2.51 -6.51
N LEU A 294 13.51 2.96 -6.34
CA LEU A 294 12.89 3.21 -5.04
C LEU A 294 12.08 1.98 -4.65
N LYS A 295 12.52 1.23 -3.64
CA LYS A 295 11.98 -0.07 -3.27
C LYS A 295 10.92 0.02 -2.17
N ALA A 296 10.06 -0.99 -2.08
CA ALA A 296 9.11 -1.15 -0.99
C ALA A 296 9.83 -1.10 0.38
N GLY A 297 9.25 -0.38 1.33
CA GLY A 297 9.84 -0.16 2.65
C GLY A 297 11.05 0.78 2.67
N GLU A 298 11.45 1.40 1.56
CA GLU A 298 12.58 2.31 1.49
C GLU A 298 12.17 3.76 1.74
N LEU A 299 12.95 4.47 2.58
CA LEU A 299 12.96 5.93 2.66
C LEU A 299 14.24 6.45 2.02
N ARG A 300 14.12 7.18 0.91
CA ARG A 300 15.27 7.77 0.21
C ARG A 300 15.33 9.28 0.39
N ILE A 301 16.47 9.76 0.87
CA ILE A 301 16.75 11.20 1.04
C ILE A 301 17.72 11.67 -0.04
N ILE A 302 17.34 12.74 -0.76
CA ILE A 302 18.15 13.36 -1.79
C ILE A 302 18.38 14.81 -1.39
N LYS A 303 19.64 15.25 -1.33
CA LYS A 303 20.00 16.63 -0.99
C LYS A 303 20.35 17.41 -2.24
N CYS A 304 19.78 18.60 -2.36
CA CYS A 304 19.98 19.50 -3.47
C CYS A 304 20.17 20.94 -3.00
N LYS A 305 20.76 21.76 -3.85
CA LYS A 305 20.83 23.22 -3.67
C LYS A 305 19.94 23.91 -4.68
N ILE A 306 19.38 25.05 -4.30
CA ILE A 306 18.70 25.96 -5.21
C ILE A 306 19.68 27.06 -5.56
N ASN A 307 20.01 27.24 -6.85
CA ASN A 307 20.90 28.32 -7.29
C ASN A 307 20.15 29.65 -7.46
N SER A 308 20.87 30.70 -7.82
CA SER A 308 20.32 32.05 -7.99
C SER A 308 19.29 32.19 -9.13
N ARG A 309 19.19 31.19 -10.02
CA ARG A 309 18.16 31.09 -11.07
C ARG A 309 16.95 30.26 -10.68
N GLY A 310 16.93 29.71 -9.45
CA GLY A 310 15.89 28.82 -9.00
C GLY A 310 16.04 27.38 -9.50
N GLU A 311 17.16 27.04 -10.15
CA GLU A 311 17.42 25.69 -10.60
C GLU A 311 17.81 24.80 -9.43
N VAL A 312 17.30 23.57 -9.39
CA VAL A 312 17.64 22.58 -8.37
C VAL A 312 18.82 21.74 -8.84
N VAL A 313 19.90 21.79 -8.07
CA VAL A 313 21.16 21.10 -8.37
C VAL A 313 21.40 20.03 -7.32
N PRO A 314 21.42 18.73 -7.69
CA PRO A 314 21.66 17.66 -6.74
C PRO A 314 23.11 17.67 -6.24
N ASN A 315 23.28 17.33 -4.96
CA ASN A 315 24.62 17.20 -4.34
C ASN A 315 25.29 15.85 -4.69
N LEU A 316 24.54 14.91 -5.27
CA LEU A 316 25.02 13.56 -5.63
C LEU A 316 25.36 13.51 -7.12
N GLN A 317 26.52 12.89 -7.44
CA GLN A 317 26.97 12.71 -8.83
C GLN A 317 26.11 11.78 -9.69
N ASN A 318 25.21 11.00 -9.06
CA ASN A 318 24.40 9.96 -9.71
C ASN A 318 22.95 10.36 -9.98
N VAL A 319 22.59 11.61 -9.77
CA VAL A 319 21.24 12.13 -10.06
C VAL A 319 21.38 13.13 -11.20
N GLY A 320 20.79 12.81 -12.35
CA GLY A 320 20.70 13.73 -13.49
C GLY A 320 19.70 14.85 -13.21
N ALA A 321 19.90 16.03 -13.78
CA ALA A 321 18.96 17.13 -13.69
C ALA A 321 18.73 17.78 -15.04
N SER A 322 17.48 18.05 -15.38
CA SER A 322 17.09 18.88 -16.53
C SER A 322 16.24 20.05 -16.07
N VAL A 323 16.55 21.23 -16.55
CA VAL A 323 15.92 22.47 -16.11
C VAL A 323 15.04 23.04 -17.22
N GLU A 324 13.83 23.44 -16.86
CA GLU A 324 12.92 24.21 -17.70
C GLU A 324 12.72 25.59 -17.07
N LEU A 325 13.09 26.64 -17.80
CA LEU A 325 12.80 28.00 -17.40
C LEU A 325 11.48 28.42 -18.03
N ASP A 326 10.48 28.73 -17.22
CA ASP A 326 9.22 29.30 -17.68
C ASP A 326 9.19 30.77 -17.30
N TRP A 327 9.50 31.64 -18.30
CA TRP A 327 9.44 33.08 -18.19
C TRP A 327 8.04 33.55 -18.54
N LYS A 328 7.25 33.97 -17.58
CA LYS A 328 6.02 34.74 -17.83
C LYS A 328 6.04 35.99 -16.98
N PRO A 329 6.22 37.18 -17.60
CA PRO A 329 6.04 38.43 -16.88
C PRO A 329 4.53 38.64 -16.61
N GLY A 330 4.15 38.74 -15.34
CA GLY A 330 2.89 39.31 -14.87
C GLY A 330 1.62 38.51 -15.20
N GLY A 331 1.32 37.51 -14.41
CA GLY A 331 0.01 36.82 -14.37
C GLY A 331 -0.09 35.91 -13.15
N ASP A 332 -1.25 35.92 -12.49
CA ASP A 332 -1.58 34.90 -11.50
C ASP A 332 -1.64 33.54 -12.22
N HIS A 333 -0.67 32.71 -11.98
CA HIS A 333 -0.66 31.34 -12.46
C HIS A 333 -0.98 30.39 -11.31
N ASN A 334 -2.22 29.95 -11.25
CA ASN A 334 -2.55 28.69 -10.61
C ASN A 334 -1.81 27.60 -11.42
N ILE A 335 -0.70 27.10 -10.88
CA ILE A 335 -0.09 25.88 -11.36
C ILE A 335 -0.93 24.76 -10.75
N ASP A 336 -1.98 24.34 -11.46
CA ASP A 336 -2.60 23.06 -11.24
C ASP A 336 -1.57 21.99 -11.61
N LEU A 337 -0.98 21.37 -10.58
CA LEU A 337 -0.10 20.20 -10.69
C LEU A 337 -0.98 18.96 -10.83
#